data_c6d3bc675d913d1264c22e82f507f580
#
_entry.id   c6d3bc675d913d1264c22e82f507f580
#
_cell.length_a   1.000
_cell.length_b   1.000
_cell.length_c   1.000
_cell.angle_alpha   90.00
_cell.angle_beta   90.00
_cell.angle_gamma   90.00
#
_symmetry.space_group_name_H-M   'P 1'
#
loop_
_entity.id
_entity.type
_entity.pdbx_description
1 polymer ?
#
loop_
_entity_poly.entity_id
_entity_poly.type
_entity_poly.pdbx_seq_one_letter_code
_entity_poly.pdbx_strand_id
1 'polypeptide(L)'
;MARQLFIGLITEGPTDVRFLQSVVERTFIDVAFECENDLEPYVKCLTVEKVRLSFNEYVEKASRRGMEEMGMDILCVHTDADSKDTKRAYAEKINPAKEFLSDKKGEICKSLIPIVPVRMVEAWMLADKDLLKE
;
A
#
# COMPACT_ATOMS: atom_id res chain seq x y z
N MET A 1 25.40 -9.77 0.53
CA MET A 1 24.75 -8.78 1.39
C MET A 1 23.30 -8.61 1.06
N ALA A 2 22.44 -8.65 2.06
CA ALA A 2 21.01 -8.44 1.85
C ALA A 2 20.72 -6.98 1.51
N ARG A 3 19.87 -6.76 0.52
CA ARG A 3 19.37 -5.43 0.18
C ARG A 3 18.08 -5.18 0.93
N GLN A 4 17.99 -4.04 1.60
CA GLN A 4 16.76 -3.64 2.26
C GLN A 4 15.77 -3.07 1.24
N LEU A 5 14.52 -3.50 1.35
CA LEU A 5 13.42 -3.02 0.51
C LEU A 5 12.45 -2.27 1.41
N PHE A 6 12.36 -0.96 1.22
CA PHE A 6 11.52 -0.10 2.05
C PHE A 6 10.15 0.08 1.43
N ILE A 7 9.12 -0.31 2.16
CA ILE A 7 7.74 -0.34 1.68
C ILE A 7 6.88 0.50 2.62
N GLY A 8 6.23 1.51 2.07
CA GLY A 8 5.25 2.30 2.80
C GLY A 8 3.85 1.75 2.59
N LEU A 9 3.00 1.86 3.60
CA LEU A 9 1.60 1.47 3.51
C LEU A 9 0.72 2.62 3.95
N ILE A 10 -0.25 2.96 3.12
CA ILE A 10 -1.30 3.91 3.49
C ILE A 10 -2.66 3.27 3.27
N THR A 11 -3.63 3.71 4.05
CA THR A 11 -4.99 3.19 3.99
C THR A 11 -5.98 4.33 3.78
N GLU A 12 -7.00 4.07 2.97
CA GLU A 12 -8.11 4.99 2.81
C GLU A 12 -9.19 4.61 3.82
N GLY A 13 -9.56 5.56 4.66
CA GLY A 13 -10.60 5.34 5.64
C GLY A 13 -10.19 4.46 6.84
N PRO A 14 -11.11 4.26 7.78
CA PRO A 14 -10.85 3.42 8.94
C PRO A 14 -10.75 1.95 8.53
N THR A 15 -9.66 1.30 8.95
CA THR A 15 -9.44 -0.12 8.68
C THR A 15 -8.46 -0.66 9.71
N ASP A 16 -8.36 -1.98 9.81
CA ASP A 16 -7.37 -2.60 10.68
C ASP A 16 -5.99 -2.56 10.02
N VAL A 17 -5.25 -1.52 10.34
CA VAL A 17 -3.92 -1.27 9.79
C VAL A 17 -2.96 -2.39 10.15
N ARG A 18 -3.07 -2.96 11.36
CA ARG A 18 -2.20 -4.05 11.80
C ARG A 18 -2.39 -5.30 10.97
N PHE A 19 -3.65 -5.61 10.63
CA PHE A 19 -3.95 -6.74 9.77
C PHE A 19 -3.35 -6.54 8.37
N LEU A 20 -3.57 -5.38 7.78
CA LEU A 20 -3.02 -5.06 6.46
C LEU A 20 -1.50 -5.06 6.46
N GLN A 21 -0.87 -4.50 7.48
CA GLN A 21 0.57 -4.49 7.59
C GLN A 21 1.11 -5.92 7.64
N SER A 22 0.47 -6.79 8.40
CA SER A 22 0.86 -8.19 8.50
C SER A 22 0.74 -8.90 7.16
N VAL A 23 -0.34 -8.67 6.41
CA VAL A 23 -0.55 -9.26 5.08
C VAL A 23 0.53 -8.78 4.12
N VAL A 24 0.82 -7.49 4.12
CA VAL A 24 1.84 -6.90 3.23
C VAL A 24 3.22 -7.47 3.58
N GLU A 25 3.57 -7.53 4.86
CA GLU A 25 4.85 -8.09 5.30
C GLU A 25 5.02 -9.53 4.85
N ARG A 26 4.03 -10.37 5.08
CA ARG A 26 4.09 -11.79 4.68
C ARG A 26 4.22 -11.93 3.17
N THR A 27 3.47 -11.13 2.42
CA THR A 27 3.50 -11.20 0.96
C THR A 27 4.88 -10.84 0.43
N PHE A 28 5.48 -9.76 0.94
CA PHE A 28 6.81 -9.35 0.49
C PHE A 28 7.90 -10.31 0.95
N ILE A 29 7.76 -10.91 2.12
CA ILE A 29 8.70 -11.94 2.59
C ILE A 29 8.64 -13.15 1.64
N ASP A 30 7.45 -13.61 1.28
CA ASP A 30 7.27 -14.74 0.38
C ASP A 30 7.86 -14.45 -1.01
N VAL A 31 7.61 -13.26 -1.53
CA VAL A 31 8.15 -12.85 -2.82
C VAL A 31 9.68 -12.73 -2.75
N ALA A 32 10.19 -12.17 -1.67
CA ALA A 32 11.63 -12.02 -1.49
C ALA A 32 12.36 -13.37 -1.46
N PHE A 33 11.70 -14.39 -0.90
CA PHE A 33 12.24 -15.73 -0.84
C PHE A 33 12.42 -16.35 -2.23
N GLU A 34 11.61 -15.92 -3.20
CA GLU A 34 11.68 -16.41 -4.58
C GLU A 34 12.70 -15.64 -5.43
N CYS A 35 13.21 -14.52 -4.93
CA CYS A 35 14.18 -13.73 -5.66
C CYS A 35 15.59 -14.31 -5.54
N GLU A 36 16.37 -14.20 -6.62
CA GLU A 36 17.76 -14.67 -6.64
C GLU A 36 18.69 -13.91 -5.69
N ASN A 37 18.36 -12.64 -5.45
CA ASN A 37 19.12 -11.79 -4.54
C ASN A 37 18.43 -11.73 -3.19
N ASP A 38 19.21 -11.65 -2.12
CA ASP A 38 18.65 -11.51 -0.78
C ASP A 38 18.00 -10.13 -0.64
N LEU A 39 16.71 -10.14 -0.34
CA LEU A 39 15.93 -8.93 -0.06
C LEU A 39 15.36 -9.01 1.34
N GLU A 40 15.46 -7.91 2.07
CA GLU A 40 14.87 -7.78 3.41
C GLU A 40 13.76 -6.74 3.36
N PRO A 41 12.48 -7.16 3.29
CA PRO A 41 11.37 -6.21 3.29
C PRO A 41 11.21 -5.54 4.65
N TYR A 42 11.02 -4.24 4.62
CA TYR A 42 10.67 -3.45 5.79
C TYR A 42 9.40 -2.65 5.47
N VAL A 43 8.32 -2.96 6.18
CA VAL A 43 7.02 -2.35 5.93
C VAL A 43 6.69 -1.39 7.06
N LYS A 44 6.37 -0.15 6.70
CA LYS A 44 5.97 0.87 7.66
C LYS A 44 4.67 1.52 7.23
N CYS A 45 3.71 1.61 8.15
CA CYS A 45 2.51 2.39 7.93
C CYS A 45 2.84 3.87 8.05
N LEU A 46 2.53 4.63 7.01
CA LEU A 46 2.76 6.07 6.99
C LEU A 46 1.55 6.79 7.55
N THR A 47 1.80 7.75 8.43
CA THR A 47 0.76 8.60 8.99
C THR A 47 0.69 9.91 8.22
N VAL A 48 -0.38 10.10 7.48
CA VAL A 48 -0.59 11.30 6.66
C VAL A 48 -1.99 11.81 6.89
N GLU A 49 -2.11 13.10 7.20
CA GLU A 49 -3.41 13.71 7.36
C GLU A 49 -4.14 13.81 6.02
N LYS A 50 -5.41 13.39 6.03
CA LYS A 50 -6.28 13.41 4.85
C LYS A 50 -7.16 14.63 4.73
N VAL A 51 -7.20 15.47 5.76
CA VAL A 51 -8.15 16.57 5.84
C VAL A 51 -7.96 17.51 4.64
N ARG A 52 -9.04 17.71 3.88
CA ARG A 52 -9.08 18.59 2.72
C ARG A 52 -8.18 18.18 1.55
N LEU A 53 -7.77 16.91 1.52
CA LEU A 53 -6.98 16.38 0.41
C LEU A 53 -7.82 15.47 -0.48
N SER A 54 -7.64 15.58 -1.80
CA SER A 54 -8.15 14.59 -2.73
C SER A 54 -7.35 13.29 -2.57
N PHE A 55 -7.84 12.21 -3.14
CA PHE A 55 -7.11 10.95 -3.10
C PHE A 55 -5.73 11.07 -3.75
N ASN A 56 -5.66 11.75 -4.90
CA ASN A 56 -4.39 11.95 -5.61
C ASN A 56 -3.40 12.75 -4.76
N GLU A 57 -3.86 13.81 -4.12
CA GLU A 57 -3.03 14.64 -3.24
C GLU A 57 -2.57 13.85 -2.00
N TYR A 58 -3.45 13.02 -1.45
CA TYR A 58 -3.12 12.16 -0.33
C TYR A 58 -2.01 11.17 -0.69
N VAL A 59 -2.13 10.54 -1.86
CA VAL A 59 -1.11 9.60 -2.35
C VAL A 59 0.21 10.31 -2.60
N GLU A 60 0.19 11.50 -3.20
CA GLU A 60 1.41 12.28 -3.42
C GLU A 60 2.10 12.63 -2.10
N LYS A 61 1.33 13.10 -1.13
CA LYS A 61 1.86 13.48 0.18
C LYS A 61 2.50 12.28 0.88
N ALA A 62 1.84 11.12 0.82
CA ALA A 62 2.37 9.89 1.38
C ALA A 62 3.66 9.44 0.68
N SER A 63 3.69 9.55 -0.64
CA SER A 63 4.87 9.21 -1.43
C SER A 63 6.08 10.06 -1.06
N ARG A 64 5.89 11.37 -0.94
CA ARG A 64 6.97 12.28 -0.54
C ARG A 64 7.43 12.02 0.89
N ARG A 65 6.48 11.76 1.78
CA ARG A 65 6.79 11.47 3.19
C ARG A 65 7.62 10.19 3.34
N GLY A 66 7.24 9.15 2.61
CA GLY A 66 8.00 7.91 2.63
C GLY A 66 9.41 8.08 2.12
N MET A 67 9.60 8.91 1.10
CA MET A 67 10.94 9.23 0.60
C MET A 67 11.77 9.98 1.65
N GLU A 68 11.17 10.93 2.35
CA GLU A 68 11.86 11.68 3.41
C GLU A 68 12.23 10.81 4.59
N GLU A 69 11.31 9.96 5.04
CA GLU A 69 11.51 9.16 6.25
C GLU A 69 12.43 7.97 6.05
N MET A 70 12.41 7.33 4.88
CA MET A 70 13.11 6.06 4.72
C MET A 70 13.64 5.76 3.31
N GLY A 71 13.55 6.72 2.39
CA GLY A 71 13.95 6.44 1.01
C GLY A 71 13.14 5.31 0.40
N MET A 72 11.83 5.40 0.50
CA MET A 72 10.88 4.35 0.17
C MET A 72 11.01 3.85 -1.27
N ASP A 73 11.04 2.53 -1.43
CA ASP A 73 11.11 1.89 -2.76
C ASP A 73 9.72 1.66 -3.36
N ILE A 74 8.74 1.33 -2.53
CA ILE A 74 7.39 0.96 -2.97
C ILE A 74 6.37 1.60 -2.02
N LEU A 75 5.31 2.13 -2.59
CA LEU A 75 4.17 2.62 -1.82
C LEU A 75 2.96 1.72 -2.07
N CYS A 76 2.51 1.04 -1.02
CA CYS A 76 1.28 0.25 -1.06
C CYS A 76 0.11 1.12 -0.64
N VAL A 77 -0.91 1.19 -1.48
CA VAL A 77 -2.09 2.05 -1.25
C VAL A 77 -3.32 1.17 -1.12
N HIS A 78 -3.91 1.19 0.06
CA HIS A 78 -5.17 0.50 0.32
C HIS A 78 -6.36 1.39 -0.02
N THR A 79 -7.30 0.83 -0.77
CA THR A 79 -8.63 1.41 -0.95
C THR A 79 -9.62 0.26 -1.14
N ASP A 80 -10.77 0.33 -0.50
CA ASP A 80 -11.79 -0.68 -0.68
C ASP A 80 -12.46 -0.54 -2.04
N ALA A 81 -12.80 -1.67 -2.66
CA ALA A 81 -13.45 -1.66 -3.97
C ALA A 81 -14.87 -1.09 -3.89
N ASP A 82 -15.54 -1.28 -2.77
CA ASP A 82 -16.94 -0.87 -2.53
C ASP A 82 -17.90 -1.37 -3.61
N SER A 83 -17.55 -2.50 -4.25
CA SER A 83 -18.35 -3.10 -5.31
C SER A 83 -18.00 -4.59 -5.43
N LYS A 84 -18.65 -5.27 -6.38
CA LYS A 84 -18.42 -6.70 -6.61
C LYS A 84 -17.06 -7.03 -7.22
N ASP A 85 -16.41 -6.04 -7.82
CA ASP A 85 -15.08 -6.21 -8.42
C ASP A 85 -14.24 -4.95 -8.19
N THR A 86 -13.00 -4.97 -8.68
CA THR A 86 -12.04 -3.89 -8.46
C THR A 86 -12.04 -2.81 -9.54
N LYS A 87 -12.81 -2.98 -10.60
CA LYS A 87 -12.76 -2.09 -11.77
C LYS A 87 -12.97 -0.62 -11.44
N ARG A 88 -13.98 -0.35 -10.62
CA ARG A 88 -14.32 1.02 -10.24
C ARG A 88 -13.20 1.67 -9.44
N ALA A 89 -12.63 0.94 -8.48
CA ALA A 89 -11.53 1.46 -7.67
C ALA A 89 -10.31 1.78 -8.53
N TYR A 90 -9.98 0.91 -9.48
CA TYR A 90 -8.87 1.17 -10.39
C TYR A 90 -9.15 2.37 -11.29
N ALA A 91 -10.35 2.45 -11.87
CA ALA A 91 -10.69 3.53 -12.80
C ALA A 91 -10.78 4.90 -12.11
N GLU A 92 -11.36 4.94 -10.92
CA GLU A 92 -11.63 6.20 -10.22
C GLU A 92 -10.52 6.67 -9.28
N LYS A 93 -9.70 5.74 -8.77
CA LYS A 93 -8.69 6.07 -7.76
C LYS A 93 -7.28 5.68 -8.17
N ILE A 94 -7.03 4.41 -8.44
CA ILE A 94 -5.68 3.90 -8.61
C ILE A 94 -5.02 4.43 -9.89
N ASN A 95 -5.69 4.26 -11.02
CA ASN A 95 -5.13 4.72 -12.29
C ASN A 95 -4.93 6.24 -12.34
N PRO A 96 -5.90 7.06 -11.88
CA PRO A 96 -5.67 8.49 -11.80
C PRO A 96 -4.52 8.87 -10.86
N ALA A 97 -4.36 8.16 -9.74
CA ALA A 97 -3.27 8.45 -8.81
C ALA A 97 -1.91 8.12 -9.43
N LYS A 98 -1.79 7.00 -10.13
CA LYS A 98 -0.56 6.65 -10.85
C LYS A 98 -0.19 7.69 -11.89
N GLU A 99 -1.16 8.13 -12.68
CA GLU A 99 -0.97 9.17 -13.68
C GLU A 99 -0.55 10.49 -13.04
N PHE A 100 -1.21 10.86 -11.96
CA PHE A 100 -0.91 12.06 -11.21
C PHE A 100 0.54 12.07 -10.70
N LEU A 101 1.01 10.94 -10.19
CA LEU A 101 2.39 10.82 -9.71
C LEU A 101 3.42 10.84 -10.84
N SER A 102 3.07 10.32 -12.01
CA SER A 102 4.01 10.18 -13.13
C SER A 102 4.57 11.53 -13.59
N ASP A 103 3.80 12.60 -13.46
CA ASP A 103 4.19 13.93 -13.88
C ASP A 103 4.91 14.74 -12.80
N LYS A 104 4.99 14.21 -11.58
CA LYS A 104 5.59 14.94 -10.46
C LYS A 104 7.11 14.82 -10.48
N LYS A 105 7.76 15.89 -10.03
CA LYS A 105 9.22 15.99 -9.94
C LYS A 105 9.68 16.04 -8.49
N GLY A 106 10.96 15.78 -8.29
CA GLY A 106 11.57 15.80 -6.98
C GLY A 106 11.60 14.42 -6.34
N GLU A 107 11.84 14.37 -5.04
CA GLU A 107 11.91 13.13 -4.30
C GLU A 107 10.51 12.57 -4.05
N ILE A 108 10.09 11.67 -4.91
CA ILE A 108 8.77 11.07 -4.86
C ILE A 108 8.88 9.59 -5.30
N CYS A 109 8.17 8.73 -4.60
CA CYS A 109 8.10 7.33 -4.97
C CYS A 109 6.96 7.15 -5.99
N LYS A 110 7.29 6.68 -7.18
CA LYS A 110 6.31 6.47 -8.24
C LYS A 110 5.88 5.01 -8.37
N SER A 111 6.53 4.11 -7.62
CA SER A 111 6.19 2.69 -7.61
C SER A 111 5.03 2.43 -6.66
N LEU A 112 3.82 2.48 -7.19
CA LEU A 112 2.60 2.33 -6.42
C LEU A 112 2.01 0.95 -6.64
N ILE A 113 1.78 0.21 -5.55
CA ILE A 113 1.11 -1.08 -5.57
C ILE A 113 -0.25 -0.94 -4.88
N PRO A 114 -1.35 -1.16 -5.62
CA PRO A 114 -2.68 -1.08 -5.02
C PRO A 114 -3.02 -2.32 -4.20
N ILE A 115 -3.73 -2.11 -3.11
CA ILE A 115 -4.33 -3.17 -2.31
C ILE A 115 -5.83 -2.86 -2.27
N VAL A 116 -6.59 -3.60 -3.09
CA VAL A 116 -8.00 -3.31 -3.31
C VAL A 116 -8.85 -4.53 -2.95
N PRO A 117 -9.18 -4.71 -1.65
CA PRO A 117 -10.06 -5.81 -1.27
C PRO A 117 -11.45 -5.61 -1.86
N VAL A 118 -12.01 -6.68 -2.39
CA VAL A 118 -13.39 -6.66 -2.86
C VAL A 118 -14.30 -6.55 -1.64
N ARG A 119 -15.15 -5.55 -1.64
CA ARG A 119 -15.98 -5.11 -0.52
C ARG A 119 -15.14 -4.37 0.52
N MET A 120 -14.51 -5.07 1.48
CA MET A 120 -13.74 -4.41 2.53
C MET A 120 -12.73 -5.36 3.16
N VAL A 121 -11.76 -4.80 3.89
CA VAL A 121 -10.71 -5.56 4.58
C VAL A 121 -11.30 -6.60 5.53
N GLU A 122 -12.39 -6.28 6.20
CA GLU A 122 -13.05 -7.20 7.12
C GLU A 122 -13.47 -8.51 6.46
N ALA A 123 -13.81 -8.47 5.16
CA ALA A 123 -14.12 -9.68 4.41
C ALA A 123 -12.90 -10.60 4.31
N TRP A 124 -11.71 -10.03 4.14
CA TRP A 124 -10.47 -10.78 4.12
C TRP A 124 -10.18 -11.41 5.49
N MET A 125 -10.43 -10.67 6.56
CA MET A 125 -10.25 -11.17 7.92
C MET A 125 -11.15 -12.37 8.20
N LEU A 126 -12.39 -12.32 7.75
CA LEU A 126 -13.34 -13.42 7.91
C LEU A 126 -12.98 -14.63 7.05
N ALA A 127 -12.34 -14.42 5.90
CA ALA A 127 -11.92 -15.49 5.02
C ALA A 127 -10.70 -16.25 5.55
N ASP A 128 -9.88 -15.62 6.38
CA ASP A 128 -8.69 -16.25 6.97
C ASP A 128 -9.05 -16.93 8.28
N LYS A 129 -9.54 -18.16 8.17
CA LYS A 129 -9.95 -18.96 9.35
C LYS A 129 -8.77 -19.29 10.25
N ASP A 130 -7.61 -19.48 9.69
CA ASP A 130 -6.42 -19.84 10.48
C ASP A 130 -5.98 -18.66 11.33
N LEU A 131 -6.07 -17.47 10.79
CA LEU A 131 -5.78 -16.24 11.52
C LEU A 131 -6.76 -16.05 12.70
N LEU A 132 -8.03 -16.36 12.50
CA LEU A 132 -9.05 -16.19 13.51
C LEU A 132 -8.99 -17.23 14.62
N LYS A 133 -8.39 -18.39 14.37
CA LYS A 133 -8.25 -19.47 15.37
C LYS A 133 -7.11 -19.23 16.33
N GLU A 134 -6.20 -18.38 15.97
CA GLU A 134 -5.08 -18.02 16.83
C GLU A 134 -5.42 -16.79 17.66
#